data_0f4becf00985bc7e356ae38cd538057c
#
_entry.id   0f4becf00985bc7e356ae38cd538057c
#
_cell.length_a   1.000
_cell.length_b   1.000
_cell.length_c   1.000
_cell.angle_alpha   90.00
_cell.angle_beta   90.00
_cell.angle_gamma   90.00
#
_symmetry.space_group_name_H-M   'P 1'
#
loop_
_entity.id
_entity.type
_entity.pdbx_description
1 polymer ?
#
loop_
_entity_poly.entity_id
_entity_poly.type
_entity_poly.pdbx_seq_one_letter_code
_entity_poly.pdbx_strand_id
1 'polypeptide(L)'
;MISITVSNATLILGSHAIFRDLNWEVQHDQKIGLIGPNGAGKSSLFKLIIGEHSPEKGGAVIKAKGVTVGYLPQHPEFEPEKIAFALALEGNPRVAEIEKELQRIEEKLGAPEVYNNAKALERALDAQHKLLEEFESLGGMNYASRVRELLRGLGLPESDFEKPIGALSGGQKKLIGLARLMLARPSVLLLDEPDNHLDMPGKTYLEKLINEYPGAVVIISHDRYILDAVATHIAEIEDGRITTFGGNYTEYIIDKEERLARQEELYQIQQREIARLEMALKRYKQWVMINDKFASRMHAMEARIERIEKLERPVLDRRKMGLTLNGWRGSNQVLELVDVCKSFPGTPKSSRSTPVGPDFGVARQSLETLDSEPLLNNINFLIRHGERVGLIGANGAGKSVLLRLILGREQPTTGEIKIGPSVKVGYYAQEHETLDFNQTLIDAVRLAGNMSESNAVSFLIRYLFTYQQATQRIGSLSGGERSRLQLALLVLSGANFLLLDEPTNNLDIASAEVLENALNDFNGTVLVISHDRYFLDRTVNRIFALEDGTITEFIGSYSDYAAKAGVHANGQKAG
;
A
#
# COMPACT_ATOMS: atom_id res chain seq x y z
N MET A 1 12.55 -25.99 0.61
CA MET A 1 13.56 -25.85 1.69
C MET A 1 13.15 -24.67 2.57
N ILE A 2 13.19 -24.82 3.90
CA ILE A 2 12.80 -23.73 4.81
C ILE A 2 13.96 -22.73 4.87
N SER A 3 13.65 -21.45 4.63
CA SER A 3 14.60 -20.33 4.68
C SER A 3 14.60 -19.63 6.04
N ILE A 4 13.42 -19.45 6.63
CA ILE A 4 13.26 -18.78 7.92
C ILE A 4 12.25 -19.58 8.75
N THR A 5 12.58 -19.82 10.03
CA THR A 5 11.66 -20.39 11.02
C THR A 5 11.55 -19.43 12.21
N VAL A 6 10.35 -19.05 12.55
CA VAL A 6 10.00 -18.33 13.78
C VAL A 6 9.35 -19.33 14.71
N SER A 7 9.92 -19.54 15.90
CA SER A 7 9.43 -20.55 16.86
C SER A 7 9.13 -19.90 18.20
N ASN A 8 7.88 -20.12 18.69
CA ASN A 8 7.39 -19.66 20.00
C ASN A 8 7.71 -18.19 20.31
N ALA A 9 7.67 -17.34 19.26
CA ALA A 9 8.07 -15.94 19.40
C ALA A 9 6.98 -15.13 20.10
N THR A 10 7.31 -14.62 21.26
CA THR A 10 6.50 -13.62 21.98
C THR A 10 7.18 -12.27 21.88
N LEU A 11 6.45 -11.26 21.46
CA LEU A 11 6.95 -9.88 21.34
C LEU A 11 6.03 -8.94 22.09
N ILE A 12 6.62 -8.20 23.05
CA ILE A 12 5.93 -7.17 23.84
C ILE A 12 6.56 -5.82 23.53
N LEU A 13 5.76 -4.86 23.10
CA LEU A 13 6.18 -3.47 22.87
C LEU A 13 5.46 -2.55 23.85
N GLY A 14 6.22 -1.95 24.77
CA GLY A 14 5.64 -1.19 25.87
C GLY A 14 4.81 -2.08 26.80
N SER A 15 3.51 -1.82 26.92
CA SER A 15 2.57 -2.61 27.75
C SER A 15 1.73 -3.61 26.93
N HIS A 16 1.91 -3.66 25.61
CA HIS A 16 1.06 -4.47 24.72
C HIS A 16 1.84 -5.66 24.16
N ALA A 17 1.30 -6.87 24.33
CA ALA A 17 1.77 -8.06 23.63
C ALA A 17 1.29 -8.02 22.17
N ILE A 18 2.25 -7.95 21.24
CA ILE A 18 1.99 -7.96 19.79
C ILE A 18 1.79 -9.41 19.32
N PHE A 19 2.69 -10.30 19.74
CA PHE A 19 2.61 -11.73 19.45
C PHE A 19 2.73 -12.55 20.74
N ARG A 20 2.07 -13.72 20.76
CA ARG A 20 2.21 -14.72 21.83
C ARG A 20 2.40 -16.08 21.20
N ASP A 21 3.52 -16.73 21.50
CA ASP A 21 3.87 -18.08 21.02
C ASP A 21 3.70 -18.23 19.50
N LEU A 22 4.11 -17.20 18.75
CA LEU A 22 3.98 -17.19 17.30
C LEU A 22 4.94 -18.19 16.67
N ASN A 23 4.38 -19.08 15.82
CA ASN A 23 5.12 -20.05 15.04
C ASN A 23 4.84 -19.81 13.57
N TRP A 24 5.89 -19.66 12.75
CA TRP A 24 5.76 -19.43 11.32
C TRP A 24 7.01 -19.85 10.55
N GLU A 25 6.81 -20.30 9.31
CA GLU A 25 7.88 -20.75 8.43
C GLU A 25 7.76 -20.12 7.05
N VAL A 26 8.90 -19.74 6.45
CA VAL A 26 9.02 -19.24 5.09
C VAL A 26 9.89 -20.18 4.30
N GLN A 27 9.39 -20.73 3.20
CA GLN A 27 10.12 -21.60 2.29
C GLN A 27 10.80 -20.79 1.18
N HIS A 28 11.81 -21.38 0.53
CA HIS A 28 12.74 -20.68 -0.38
C HIS A 28 12.08 -20.06 -1.62
N ASP A 29 11.01 -20.65 -2.12
CA ASP A 29 10.34 -20.28 -3.39
C ASP A 29 8.95 -19.66 -3.20
N GLN A 30 8.54 -19.47 -1.95
CA GLN A 30 7.20 -18.94 -1.65
C GLN A 30 7.11 -17.44 -1.90
N LYS A 31 5.98 -17.03 -2.48
CA LYS A 31 5.53 -15.64 -2.53
C LYS A 31 4.38 -15.50 -1.54
N ILE A 32 4.62 -14.85 -0.41
CA ILE A 32 3.67 -14.80 0.70
C ILE A 32 3.10 -13.40 0.81
N GLY A 33 1.78 -13.27 0.66
CA GLY A 33 1.05 -12.06 1.02
C GLY A 33 0.77 -12.05 2.52
N LEU A 34 1.36 -11.09 3.26
CA LEU A 34 1.14 -10.94 4.71
C LEU A 34 0.05 -9.91 4.95
N ILE A 35 -1.10 -10.35 5.43
CA ILE A 35 -2.28 -9.52 5.65
C ILE A 35 -2.70 -9.48 7.12
N GLY A 36 -3.57 -8.56 7.46
CA GLY A 36 -4.14 -8.38 8.81
C GLY A 36 -4.50 -6.94 9.10
N PRO A 37 -5.24 -6.66 10.16
CA PRO A 37 -5.62 -5.30 10.54
C PRO A 37 -4.43 -4.37 10.74
N ASN A 38 -4.66 -3.06 10.63
CA ASN A 38 -3.66 -2.08 11.02
C ASN A 38 -3.36 -2.21 12.52
N GLY A 39 -2.07 -2.21 12.88
CA GLY A 39 -1.62 -2.46 14.24
C GLY A 39 -1.51 -3.94 14.66
N ALA A 40 -1.84 -4.91 13.80
CA ALA A 40 -1.70 -6.34 14.10
C ALA A 40 -0.25 -6.83 14.25
N GLY A 41 0.74 -5.97 13.95
CA GLY A 41 2.16 -6.30 14.11
C GLY A 41 2.86 -6.79 12.85
N LYS A 42 2.30 -6.59 11.65
CA LYS A 42 2.91 -7.01 10.37
C LYS A 42 4.36 -6.51 10.23
N SER A 43 4.59 -5.20 10.34
CA SER A 43 5.94 -4.61 10.27
C SER A 43 6.81 -5.03 11.48
N SER A 44 6.20 -5.26 12.65
CA SER A 44 6.93 -5.77 13.84
C SER A 44 7.45 -7.19 13.62
N LEU A 45 6.71 -8.04 12.88
CA LEU A 45 7.19 -9.35 12.48
C LEU A 45 8.41 -9.26 11.56
N PHE A 46 8.41 -8.33 10.59
CA PHE A 46 9.58 -8.09 9.74
C PHE A 46 10.79 -7.63 10.57
N LYS A 47 10.60 -6.68 11.50
CA LYS A 47 11.66 -6.22 12.42
C LYS A 47 12.19 -7.33 13.31
N LEU A 48 11.32 -8.25 13.75
CA LEU A 48 11.72 -9.45 14.48
C LEU A 48 12.60 -10.38 13.61
N ILE A 49 12.22 -10.59 12.34
CA ILE A 49 12.97 -11.46 11.41
C ILE A 49 14.35 -10.88 11.08
N ILE A 50 14.46 -9.57 10.88
CA ILE A 50 15.76 -8.94 10.60
C ILE A 50 16.65 -8.80 11.85
N GLY A 51 16.06 -8.87 13.06
CA GLY A 51 16.77 -8.81 14.34
C GLY A 51 16.78 -7.43 14.98
N GLU A 52 15.97 -6.48 14.50
CA GLU A 52 15.76 -5.18 15.16
C GLU A 52 14.96 -5.34 16.47
N HIS A 53 14.09 -6.34 16.52
CA HIS A 53 13.40 -6.76 17.73
C HIS A 53 13.87 -8.14 18.14
N SER A 54 14.00 -8.37 19.45
CA SER A 54 14.32 -9.67 20.03
C SER A 54 13.06 -10.28 20.64
N PRO A 55 12.79 -11.58 20.43
CA PRO A 55 11.68 -12.25 21.09
C PRO A 55 11.96 -12.38 22.59
N GLU A 56 10.91 -12.50 23.39
CA GLU A 56 11.00 -12.84 24.81
C GLU A 56 11.69 -14.21 25.03
N LYS A 57 12.10 -14.49 26.27
CA LYS A 57 12.77 -15.74 26.61
C LYS A 57 11.97 -16.97 26.18
N GLY A 58 12.59 -17.83 25.39
CA GLY A 58 11.99 -19.06 24.87
C GLY A 58 11.62 -19.00 23.39
N GLY A 59 11.52 -17.80 22.79
CA GLY A 59 11.30 -17.64 21.36
C GLY A 59 12.61 -17.57 20.57
N ALA A 60 12.58 -18.01 19.33
CA ALA A 60 13.72 -17.95 18.41
C ALA A 60 13.32 -17.62 16.97
N VAL A 61 14.19 -16.88 16.28
CA VAL A 61 14.15 -16.71 14.83
C VAL A 61 15.40 -17.36 14.24
N ILE A 62 15.19 -18.40 13.45
CA ILE A 62 16.25 -19.23 12.87
C ILE A 62 16.27 -18.98 11.36
N LYS A 63 17.42 -18.56 10.86
CA LYS A 63 17.68 -18.43 9.41
C LYS A 63 18.54 -19.62 8.96
N ALA A 64 18.18 -20.25 7.85
CA ALA A 64 19.00 -21.35 7.31
C ALA A 64 20.40 -20.84 6.93
N LYS A 65 21.38 -21.74 6.92
CA LYS A 65 22.78 -21.38 6.64
C LYS A 65 22.90 -20.81 5.22
N GLY A 66 23.48 -19.61 5.11
CA GLY A 66 23.68 -18.92 3.84
C GLY A 66 22.47 -18.12 3.34
N VAL A 67 21.36 -18.10 4.07
CA VAL A 67 20.20 -17.29 3.73
C VAL A 67 20.47 -15.83 4.08
N THR A 68 20.35 -14.96 3.08
CA THR A 68 20.38 -13.49 3.23
C THR A 68 18.97 -12.93 3.20
N VAL A 69 18.68 -11.94 4.04
CA VAL A 69 17.37 -11.30 4.14
C VAL A 69 17.49 -9.83 3.78
N GLY A 70 16.71 -9.38 2.82
CA GLY A 70 16.57 -7.97 2.46
C GLY A 70 15.23 -7.43 2.97
N TYR A 71 15.23 -6.23 3.53
CA TYR A 71 14.05 -5.58 4.07
C TYR A 71 13.85 -4.19 3.49
N LEU A 72 12.67 -3.94 2.94
CA LEU A 72 12.18 -2.62 2.56
C LEU A 72 11.20 -2.15 3.63
N PRO A 73 11.57 -1.18 4.48
CA PRO A 73 10.64 -0.60 5.44
C PRO A 73 9.61 0.31 4.76
N GLN A 74 8.51 0.57 5.46
CA GLN A 74 7.47 1.49 5.00
C GLN A 74 8.03 2.90 4.70
N HIS A 75 8.96 3.37 5.54
CA HIS A 75 9.68 4.64 5.38
C HIS A 75 11.20 4.38 5.41
N PRO A 76 11.83 4.20 4.25
CA PRO A 76 13.28 4.01 4.20
C PRO A 76 14.02 5.31 4.49
N GLU A 77 15.04 5.22 5.34
CA GLU A 77 15.93 6.33 5.67
C GLU A 77 17.26 6.15 4.93
N PHE A 78 17.72 7.20 4.30
CA PHE A 78 18.98 7.26 3.58
C PHE A 78 19.71 8.56 3.90
N GLU A 79 21.02 8.57 3.66
CA GLU A 79 21.84 9.78 3.76
C GLU A 79 21.33 10.84 2.77
N PRO A 80 20.92 12.04 3.25
CA PRO A 80 20.24 13.02 2.40
C PRO A 80 21.08 13.56 1.23
N GLU A 81 22.41 13.55 1.37
CA GLU A 81 23.36 14.11 0.42
C GLU A 81 23.70 13.17 -0.73
N LYS A 82 23.41 11.85 -0.60
CA LYS A 82 23.67 10.88 -1.66
C LYS A 82 22.79 11.14 -2.88
N ILE A 83 23.37 10.98 -4.07
CA ILE A 83 22.63 11.04 -5.33
C ILE A 83 21.79 9.77 -5.49
N ALA A 84 20.54 9.91 -5.94
CA ALA A 84 19.58 8.83 -6.10
C ALA A 84 20.11 7.66 -6.92
N PHE A 85 20.68 7.93 -8.08
CA PHE A 85 21.23 6.91 -8.96
C PHE A 85 22.47 6.23 -8.37
N ALA A 86 23.36 6.98 -7.73
CA ALA A 86 24.53 6.41 -7.06
C ALA A 86 24.13 5.46 -5.91
N LEU A 87 23.12 5.84 -5.12
CA LEU A 87 22.60 4.97 -4.07
C LEU A 87 21.98 3.67 -4.63
N ALA A 88 21.29 3.74 -5.77
CA ALA A 88 20.75 2.55 -6.42
C ALA A 88 21.86 1.61 -6.95
N LEU A 89 22.96 2.17 -7.48
CA LEU A 89 24.14 1.40 -7.91
C LEU A 89 24.80 0.64 -6.74
N GLU A 90 24.75 1.18 -5.52
CA GLU A 90 25.25 0.49 -4.32
C GLU A 90 24.45 -0.78 -3.95
N GLY A 91 23.35 -1.09 -4.67
CA GLY A 91 22.52 -2.27 -4.43
C GLY A 91 23.29 -3.58 -4.52
N ASN A 92 24.29 -3.67 -5.40
CA ASN A 92 25.22 -4.79 -5.43
C ASN A 92 26.65 -4.31 -5.16
N PRO A 93 27.10 -4.31 -3.90
CA PRO A 93 28.44 -3.83 -3.54
C PRO A 93 29.56 -4.63 -4.22
N ARG A 94 29.31 -5.91 -4.57
CA ARG A 94 30.30 -6.76 -5.23
C ARG A 94 30.66 -6.26 -6.63
N VAL A 95 29.71 -5.66 -7.36
CA VAL A 95 29.99 -5.02 -8.67
C VAL A 95 31.01 -3.89 -8.50
N ALA A 96 30.82 -3.00 -7.54
CA ALA A 96 31.74 -1.90 -7.28
C ALA A 96 33.11 -2.37 -6.76
N GLU A 97 33.14 -3.48 -6.01
CA GLU A 97 34.40 -4.11 -5.59
C GLU A 97 35.16 -4.69 -6.79
N ILE A 98 34.46 -5.44 -7.67
CA ILE A 98 35.07 -6.02 -8.87
C ILE A 98 35.63 -4.92 -9.78
N GLU A 99 34.91 -3.83 -9.99
CA GLU A 99 35.41 -2.68 -10.77
C GLU A 99 36.73 -2.14 -10.20
N LYS A 100 36.81 -1.97 -8.88
CA LYS A 100 38.05 -1.54 -8.20
C LYS A 100 39.15 -2.60 -8.30
N GLU A 101 38.81 -3.88 -8.18
CA GLU A 101 39.78 -4.97 -8.31
C GLU A 101 40.29 -5.06 -9.76
N LEU A 102 39.45 -4.93 -10.77
CA LEU A 102 39.84 -4.88 -12.17
C LEU A 102 40.76 -3.69 -12.46
N GLN A 103 40.43 -2.51 -11.98
CA GLN A 103 41.28 -1.33 -12.11
C GLN A 103 42.67 -1.53 -11.50
N ARG A 104 42.74 -2.15 -10.31
CA ARG A 104 44.02 -2.50 -9.65
C ARG A 104 44.82 -3.55 -10.45
N ILE A 105 44.14 -4.49 -11.10
CA ILE A 105 44.79 -5.50 -11.95
C ILE A 105 45.31 -4.84 -13.23
N GLU A 106 44.57 -3.96 -13.85
CA GLU A 106 45.00 -3.17 -15.01
C GLU A 106 46.25 -2.34 -14.72
N GLU A 107 46.28 -1.65 -13.58
CA GLU A 107 47.46 -0.93 -13.10
C GLU A 107 48.66 -1.88 -12.91
N LYS A 108 48.44 -3.08 -12.35
CA LYS A 108 49.49 -4.10 -12.19
C LYS A 108 49.97 -4.64 -13.51
N LEU A 109 49.09 -4.89 -14.48
CA LEU A 109 49.45 -5.38 -15.82
C LEU A 109 50.29 -4.35 -16.59
N GLY A 110 50.08 -3.05 -16.34
CA GLY A 110 50.92 -1.97 -16.87
C GLY A 110 52.28 -1.81 -16.18
N ALA A 111 52.51 -2.46 -15.04
CA ALA A 111 53.77 -2.34 -14.32
C ALA A 111 54.91 -3.18 -14.97
N PRO A 112 56.11 -2.59 -15.18
CA PRO A 112 57.24 -3.28 -15.81
C PRO A 112 57.66 -4.60 -15.13
N GLU A 113 57.45 -4.70 -13.83
CA GLU A 113 57.75 -5.86 -13.00
C GLU A 113 56.84 -7.06 -13.29
N VAL A 114 55.64 -6.83 -13.77
CA VAL A 114 54.61 -7.83 -14.07
C VAL A 114 54.69 -8.24 -15.55
N TYR A 115 54.68 -7.27 -16.48
CA TYR A 115 54.64 -7.59 -17.90
C TYR A 115 55.98 -8.20 -18.42
N ASN A 116 57.11 -7.96 -17.75
CA ASN A 116 58.41 -8.59 -18.08
C ASN A 116 58.57 -9.99 -17.43
N ASN A 117 57.66 -10.43 -16.59
CA ASN A 117 57.72 -11.74 -15.93
C ASN A 117 56.53 -12.59 -16.37
N ALA A 118 56.80 -13.62 -17.24
CA ALA A 118 55.76 -14.45 -17.84
C ALA A 118 54.84 -15.11 -16.81
N LYS A 119 55.35 -15.59 -15.66
CA LYS A 119 54.54 -16.21 -14.61
C LYS A 119 53.70 -15.18 -13.82
N ALA A 120 54.21 -13.96 -13.66
CA ALA A 120 53.45 -12.91 -13.01
C ALA A 120 52.34 -12.37 -13.91
N LEU A 121 52.62 -12.24 -15.20
CA LEU A 121 51.68 -11.85 -16.23
C LEU A 121 50.53 -12.87 -16.37
N GLU A 122 50.86 -14.16 -16.46
CA GLU A 122 49.85 -15.24 -16.54
C GLU A 122 48.91 -15.23 -15.35
N ARG A 123 49.42 -15.09 -14.12
CA ARG A 123 48.58 -14.99 -12.90
C ARG A 123 47.69 -13.76 -12.88
N ALA A 124 48.20 -12.64 -13.36
CA ALA A 124 47.41 -11.39 -13.40
C ALA A 124 46.29 -11.47 -14.44
N LEU A 125 46.55 -12.10 -15.61
CA LEU A 125 45.54 -12.34 -16.64
C LEU A 125 44.47 -13.34 -16.19
N ASP A 126 44.88 -14.45 -15.53
CA ASP A 126 43.92 -15.40 -14.94
C ASP A 126 43.02 -14.76 -13.90
N ALA A 127 43.59 -13.89 -13.06
CA ALA A 127 42.80 -13.15 -12.05
C ALA A 127 41.82 -12.16 -12.71
N GLN A 128 42.28 -11.45 -13.75
CA GLN A 128 41.42 -10.54 -14.54
C GLN A 128 40.28 -11.32 -15.22
N HIS A 129 40.59 -12.45 -15.83
CA HIS A 129 39.57 -13.26 -16.51
C HIS A 129 38.46 -13.74 -15.56
N LYS A 130 38.84 -14.26 -14.39
CA LYS A 130 37.87 -14.67 -13.35
C LYS A 130 37.00 -13.52 -12.87
N LEU A 131 37.58 -12.33 -12.65
CA LEU A 131 36.83 -11.17 -12.24
C LEU A 131 35.90 -10.64 -13.34
N LEU A 132 36.31 -10.72 -14.62
CA LEU A 132 35.47 -10.37 -15.76
C LEU A 132 34.30 -11.34 -15.92
N GLU A 133 34.52 -12.66 -15.75
CA GLU A 133 33.41 -13.63 -15.75
C GLU A 133 32.42 -13.38 -14.60
N GLU A 134 32.95 -13.11 -13.39
CA GLU A 134 32.10 -12.75 -12.26
C GLU A 134 31.34 -11.45 -12.52
N PHE A 135 32.01 -10.42 -13.05
CA PHE A 135 31.43 -9.14 -13.43
C PHE A 135 30.30 -9.27 -14.44
N GLU A 136 30.51 -10.04 -15.51
CA GLU A 136 29.50 -10.33 -16.53
C GLU A 136 28.30 -11.07 -15.95
N SER A 137 28.52 -12.05 -15.06
CA SER A 137 27.44 -12.78 -14.39
C SER A 137 26.54 -11.87 -13.53
N LEU A 138 27.10 -10.79 -13.00
CA LEU A 138 26.39 -9.77 -12.20
C LEU A 138 25.74 -8.66 -13.06
N GLY A 139 25.92 -8.70 -14.39
CA GLY A 139 25.38 -7.74 -15.34
C GLY A 139 26.41 -6.88 -16.03
N GLY A 140 27.68 -6.96 -15.65
CA GLY A 140 28.81 -6.37 -16.35
C GLY A 140 28.68 -4.90 -16.66
N MET A 141 29.14 -4.51 -17.85
CA MET A 141 29.04 -3.14 -18.39
C MET A 141 27.59 -2.62 -18.50
N ASN A 142 26.60 -3.51 -18.54
CA ASN A 142 25.17 -3.17 -18.62
C ASN A 142 24.52 -2.91 -17.25
N TYR A 143 25.27 -3.06 -16.13
CA TYR A 143 24.70 -2.92 -14.79
C TYR A 143 24.04 -1.55 -14.57
N ALA A 144 24.73 -0.46 -14.93
CA ALA A 144 24.18 0.90 -14.82
C ALA A 144 22.92 1.10 -15.69
N SER A 145 22.89 0.50 -16.89
CA SER A 145 21.71 0.54 -17.78
C SER A 145 20.54 -0.24 -17.17
N ARG A 146 20.78 -1.40 -16.56
CA ARG A 146 19.75 -2.17 -15.83
C ARG A 146 19.20 -1.41 -14.63
N VAL A 147 20.06 -0.70 -13.89
CA VAL A 147 19.63 0.16 -12.78
C VAL A 147 18.70 1.27 -13.29
N ARG A 148 19.04 1.91 -14.40
CA ARG A 148 18.19 2.93 -15.04
C ARG A 148 16.85 2.37 -15.49
N GLU A 149 16.86 1.23 -16.16
CA GLU A 149 15.64 0.54 -16.60
C GLU A 149 14.75 0.18 -15.42
N LEU A 150 15.32 -0.34 -14.33
CA LEU A 150 14.60 -0.70 -13.12
C LEU A 150 13.95 0.54 -12.47
N LEU A 151 14.69 1.63 -12.31
CA LEU A 151 14.16 2.87 -11.74
C LEU A 151 13.04 3.49 -12.61
N ARG A 152 13.21 3.49 -13.94
CA ARG A 152 12.17 3.93 -14.88
C ARG A 152 10.92 3.04 -14.80
N GLY A 153 11.10 1.72 -14.80
CA GLY A 153 10.00 0.77 -14.69
C GLY A 153 9.19 0.94 -13.40
N LEU A 154 9.86 1.33 -12.32
CA LEU A 154 9.22 1.66 -11.05
C LEU A 154 8.60 3.07 -11.03
N GLY A 155 8.73 3.85 -12.11
CA GLY A 155 8.10 5.18 -12.23
C GLY A 155 8.95 6.35 -11.69
N LEU A 156 10.25 6.16 -11.45
CA LEU A 156 11.13 7.28 -11.09
C LEU A 156 11.54 8.04 -12.36
N PRO A 157 11.24 9.35 -12.48
CA PRO A 157 11.64 10.15 -13.63
C PRO A 157 13.17 10.27 -13.76
N GLU A 158 13.70 10.26 -14.99
CA GLU A 158 15.15 10.42 -15.21
C GLU A 158 15.71 11.73 -14.67
N SER A 159 14.90 12.80 -14.66
CA SER A 159 15.26 14.09 -14.07
C SER A 159 15.58 14.01 -12.58
N ASP A 160 15.16 12.94 -11.91
CA ASP A 160 15.35 12.74 -10.48
C ASP A 160 16.56 11.86 -10.14
N PHE A 161 17.18 11.24 -11.15
CA PHE A 161 18.33 10.35 -10.94
C PHE A 161 19.54 11.07 -10.37
N GLU A 162 19.78 12.31 -10.81
CA GLU A 162 20.91 13.12 -10.37
C GLU A 162 20.59 14.01 -9.14
N LYS A 163 19.38 13.91 -8.60
CA LYS A 163 19.00 14.67 -7.41
C LYS A 163 19.53 14.02 -6.14
N PRO A 164 19.89 14.83 -5.13
CA PRO A 164 20.19 14.32 -3.79
C PRO A 164 18.92 13.71 -3.17
N ILE A 165 19.09 12.61 -2.43
CA ILE A 165 17.99 11.89 -1.78
C ILE A 165 17.13 12.81 -0.90
N GLY A 166 17.76 13.78 -0.24
CA GLY A 166 17.07 14.76 0.61
C GLY A 166 15.97 15.53 -0.12
N ALA A 167 16.15 15.79 -1.42
CA ALA A 167 15.19 16.53 -2.26
C ALA A 167 14.04 15.65 -2.80
N LEU A 168 14.09 14.34 -2.61
CA LEU A 168 13.09 13.41 -3.10
C LEU A 168 11.95 13.20 -2.11
N SER A 169 10.75 12.93 -2.63
CA SER A 169 9.60 12.55 -1.82
C SER A 169 9.80 11.19 -1.12
N GLY A 170 9.02 10.91 -0.08
CA GLY A 170 9.05 9.62 0.62
C GLY A 170 8.79 8.44 -0.31
N GLY A 171 7.84 8.58 -1.25
CA GLY A 171 7.56 7.58 -2.26
C GLY A 171 8.74 7.33 -3.19
N GLN A 172 9.38 8.37 -3.70
CA GLN A 172 10.58 8.25 -4.56
C GLN A 172 11.75 7.58 -3.83
N LYS A 173 11.97 7.90 -2.56
CA LYS A 173 12.97 7.23 -1.71
C LYS A 173 12.69 5.73 -1.60
N LYS A 174 11.42 5.36 -1.47
CA LYS A 174 11.00 3.96 -1.40
C LYS A 174 11.29 3.19 -2.69
N LEU A 175 11.07 3.82 -3.87
CA LEU A 175 11.40 3.23 -5.16
C LEU A 175 12.90 2.93 -5.29
N ILE A 176 13.74 3.85 -4.83
CA ILE A 176 15.21 3.65 -4.83
C ILE A 176 15.60 2.50 -3.89
N GLY A 177 14.99 2.45 -2.69
CA GLY A 177 15.20 1.34 -1.75
C GLY A 177 14.80 -0.01 -2.33
N LEU A 178 13.66 -0.07 -3.02
CA LEU A 178 13.18 -1.26 -3.71
C LEU A 178 14.14 -1.68 -4.83
N ALA A 179 14.55 -0.75 -5.68
CA ALA A 179 15.53 -1.00 -6.75
C ALA A 179 16.83 -1.57 -6.18
N ARG A 180 17.36 -0.96 -5.12
CA ARG A 180 18.57 -1.42 -4.43
C ARG A 180 18.44 -2.87 -3.93
N LEU A 181 17.31 -3.22 -3.33
CA LEU A 181 17.05 -4.59 -2.85
C LEU A 181 16.93 -5.60 -3.99
N MET A 182 16.25 -5.24 -5.08
CA MET A 182 16.14 -6.10 -6.27
C MET A 182 17.49 -6.37 -6.90
N LEU A 183 18.40 -5.41 -6.87
CA LEU A 183 19.77 -5.56 -7.37
C LEU A 183 20.66 -6.38 -6.44
N ALA A 184 20.45 -6.26 -5.12
CA ALA A 184 21.18 -7.05 -4.10
C ALA A 184 20.83 -8.54 -4.13
N ARG A 185 19.67 -8.93 -4.65
CA ARG A 185 19.17 -10.31 -4.77
C ARG A 185 19.31 -11.16 -3.50
N PRO A 186 18.83 -10.72 -2.34
CA PRO A 186 18.86 -11.56 -1.14
C PRO A 186 17.99 -12.81 -1.32
N SER A 187 18.25 -13.87 -0.56
CA SER A 187 17.49 -15.14 -0.63
C SER A 187 16.02 -14.97 -0.22
N VAL A 188 15.74 -14.02 0.67
CA VAL A 188 14.40 -13.66 1.13
C VAL A 188 14.22 -12.15 1.08
N LEU A 189 13.17 -11.70 0.41
CA LEU A 189 12.74 -10.29 0.40
C LEU A 189 11.57 -10.09 1.36
N LEU A 190 11.68 -9.09 2.23
CA LEU A 190 10.60 -8.60 3.09
C LEU A 190 10.23 -7.20 2.61
N LEU A 191 9.02 -7.05 2.05
CA LEU A 191 8.56 -5.81 1.43
C LEU A 191 7.37 -5.24 2.22
N ASP A 192 7.57 -4.08 2.86
CA ASP A 192 6.53 -3.42 3.66
C ASP A 192 5.83 -2.33 2.84
N GLU A 193 4.63 -2.67 2.32
CA GLU A 193 3.78 -1.83 1.47
C GLU A 193 4.54 -1.23 0.26
N PRO A 194 5.25 -2.05 -0.56
CA PRO A 194 6.09 -1.54 -1.65
C PRO A 194 5.28 -0.85 -2.76
N ASP A 195 4.00 -1.11 -2.82
CA ASP A 195 3.04 -0.61 -3.81
C ASP A 195 2.50 0.79 -3.50
N ASN A 196 2.67 1.28 -2.26
CA ASN A 196 2.26 2.63 -1.92
C ASN A 196 3.05 3.66 -2.74
N HIS A 197 2.35 4.64 -3.30
CA HIS A 197 2.85 5.70 -4.17
C HIS A 197 3.26 5.24 -5.59
N LEU A 198 3.07 3.97 -5.95
CA LEU A 198 3.20 3.51 -7.32
C LEU A 198 1.93 3.86 -8.12
N ASP A 199 2.11 4.34 -9.35
CA ASP A 199 1.03 4.41 -10.32
C ASP A 199 0.74 3.04 -10.95
N MET A 200 -0.29 2.95 -11.77
CA MET A 200 -0.71 1.67 -12.39
C MET A 200 0.41 0.97 -13.17
N PRO A 201 1.19 1.65 -14.03
CA PRO A 201 2.34 1.05 -14.71
C PRO A 201 3.41 0.54 -13.73
N GLY A 202 3.73 1.33 -12.69
CA GLY A 202 4.69 0.96 -11.65
C GLY A 202 4.25 -0.28 -10.86
N LYS A 203 2.96 -0.40 -10.54
CA LYS A 203 2.39 -1.59 -9.90
C LYS A 203 2.52 -2.83 -10.77
N THR A 204 2.17 -2.73 -12.06
CA THR A 204 2.32 -3.84 -13.02
C THR A 204 3.79 -4.26 -13.16
N TYR A 205 4.70 -3.30 -13.15
CA TYR A 205 6.13 -3.60 -13.18
C TYR A 205 6.62 -4.28 -11.89
N LEU A 206 6.13 -3.85 -10.73
CA LEU A 206 6.40 -4.50 -9.43
C LEU A 206 5.91 -5.95 -9.42
N GLU A 207 4.69 -6.22 -9.90
CA GLU A 207 4.13 -7.57 -10.04
C GLU A 207 5.06 -8.47 -10.86
N LYS A 208 5.55 -7.98 -12.01
CA LYS A 208 6.51 -8.69 -12.85
C LYS A 208 7.81 -8.99 -12.11
N LEU A 209 8.39 -7.99 -11.42
CA LEU A 209 9.63 -8.16 -10.66
C LEU A 209 9.50 -9.21 -9.55
N ILE A 210 8.38 -9.23 -8.81
CA ILE A 210 8.14 -10.20 -7.74
C ILE A 210 7.97 -11.61 -8.31
N ASN A 211 7.21 -11.76 -9.41
CA ASN A 211 6.97 -13.06 -10.04
C ASN A 211 8.26 -13.66 -10.61
N GLU A 212 9.12 -12.84 -11.20
CA GLU A 212 10.42 -13.27 -11.76
C GLU A 212 11.51 -13.43 -10.68
N TYR A 213 11.24 -13.03 -9.43
CA TYR A 213 12.24 -13.10 -8.36
C TYR A 213 12.53 -14.55 -7.95
N PRO A 214 13.80 -15.02 -7.98
CA PRO A 214 14.12 -16.43 -7.75
C PRO A 214 14.03 -16.88 -6.28
N GLY A 215 14.06 -15.93 -5.32
CA GLY A 215 14.00 -16.20 -3.89
C GLY A 215 12.58 -16.12 -3.31
N ALA A 216 12.48 -16.34 -2.01
CA ALA A 216 11.23 -16.10 -1.30
C ALA A 216 10.92 -14.60 -1.22
N VAL A 217 9.63 -14.24 -1.30
CA VAL A 217 9.16 -12.87 -1.11
C VAL A 217 8.02 -12.88 -0.09
N VAL A 218 8.13 -12.05 0.93
CA VAL A 218 7.02 -11.77 1.84
C VAL A 218 6.64 -10.31 1.65
N ILE A 219 5.43 -10.08 1.19
CA ILE A 219 4.91 -8.75 0.90
C ILE A 219 3.76 -8.40 1.82
N ILE A 220 3.86 -7.27 2.51
CA ILE A 220 2.71 -6.62 3.14
C ILE A 220 2.13 -5.69 2.09
N SER A 221 0.89 -5.89 1.71
CA SER A 221 0.15 -5.01 0.80
C SER A 221 -1.32 -4.96 1.18
N HIS A 222 -1.93 -3.83 0.89
CA HIS A 222 -3.37 -3.64 0.97
C HIS A 222 -4.02 -3.66 -0.41
N ASP A 223 -3.22 -3.78 -1.48
CA ASP A 223 -3.69 -3.93 -2.86
C ASP A 223 -4.01 -5.40 -3.15
N ARG A 224 -5.29 -5.71 -3.26
CA ARG A 224 -5.81 -7.07 -3.49
C ARG A 224 -5.39 -7.62 -4.85
N TYR A 225 -5.27 -6.76 -5.88
CA TYR A 225 -4.79 -7.16 -7.21
C TYR A 225 -3.34 -7.63 -7.18
N ILE A 226 -2.48 -6.90 -6.47
CA ILE A 226 -1.07 -7.32 -6.31
C ILE A 226 -1.02 -8.65 -5.57
N LEU A 227 -1.77 -8.81 -4.48
CA LEU A 227 -1.81 -10.07 -3.74
C LEU A 227 -2.31 -11.24 -4.60
N ASP A 228 -3.32 -11.01 -5.46
CA ASP A 228 -3.80 -12.03 -6.41
C ASP A 228 -2.78 -12.36 -7.50
N ALA A 229 -2.04 -11.35 -7.99
CA ALA A 229 -1.10 -11.52 -9.09
C ALA A 229 0.21 -12.21 -8.66
N VAL A 230 0.65 -12.02 -7.40
CA VAL A 230 1.99 -12.46 -6.97
C VAL A 230 1.99 -13.52 -5.87
N ALA A 231 0.95 -13.58 -5.00
CA ALA A 231 0.99 -14.47 -3.86
C ALA A 231 0.66 -15.92 -4.25
N THR A 232 1.51 -16.84 -3.79
CA THR A 232 1.27 -18.28 -3.80
C THR A 232 0.69 -18.78 -2.49
N HIS A 233 0.84 -17.97 -1.43
CA HIS A 233 0.32 -18.22 -0.10
C HIS A 233 -0.10 -16.89 0.54
N ILE A 234 -1.15 -16.93 1.33
CA ILE A 234 -1.56 -15.80 2.18
C ILE A 234 -1.30 -16.16 3.65
N ALA A 235 -0.60 -15.28 4.35
CA ALA A 235 -0.38 -15.38 5.79
C ALA A 235 -1.18 -14.28 6.48
N GLU A 236 -2.16 -14.66 7.30
CA GLU A 236 -2.99 -13.73 8.05
C GLU A 236 -2.51 -13.62 9.49
N ILE A 237 -2.22 -12.38 9.92
CA ILE A 237 -1.95 -12.08 11.33
C ILE A 237 -3.23 -11.58 11.98
N GLU A 238 -3.69 -12.32 12.99
CA GLU A 238 -4.90 -12.03 13.72
C GLU A 238 -4.72 -12.38 15.21
N ASP A 239 -5.03 -11.42 16.11
CA ASP A 239 -4.94 -11.60 17.57
C ASP A 239 -3.59 -12.17 18.06
N GLY A 240 -2.49 -11.73 17.42
CA GLY A 240 -1.13 -12.16 17.75
C GLY A 240 -0.77 -13.57 17.28
N ARG A 241 -1.61 -14.19 16.44
CA ARG A 241 -1.37 -15.48 15.80
C ARG A 241 -1.23 -15.31 14.30
N ILE A 242 -0.53 -16.23 13.65
CA ILE A 242 -0.40 -16.27 12.21
C ILE A 242 -1.00 -17.58 11.66
N THR A 243 -1.79 -17.44 10.60
CA THR A 243 -2.37 -18.59 9.90
C THR A 243 -2.00 -18.47 8.42
N THR A 244 -1.45 -19.53 7.84
CA THR A 244 -1.03 -19.53 6.43
C THR A 244 -2.00 -20.37 5.59
N PHE A 245 -2.39 -19.82 4.43
CA PHE A 245 -3.28 -20.43 3.45
C PHE A 245 -2.50 -20.62 2.14
N GLY A 246 -2.72 -21.72 1.46
CA GLY A 246 -2.22 -21.94 0.11
C GLY A 246 -3.15 -21.27 -0.89
N GLY A 247 -2.56 -20.57 -1.89
CA GLY A 247 -3.30 -19.88 -2.91
C GLY A 247 -3.15 -18.36 -2.85
N ASN A 248 -3.82 -17.68 -3.79
CA ASN A 248 -3.85 -16.23 -3.91
C ASN A 248 -4.88 -15.59 -2.96
N TYR A 249 -5.05 -14.27 -3.05
CA TYR A 249 -5.98 -13.55 -2.17
C TYR A 249 -7.45 -13.95 -2.39
N THR A 250 -7.87 -14.14 -3.63
CA THR A 250 -9.25 -14.55 -3.96
C THR A 250 -9.56 -15.94 -3.39
N GLU A 251 -8.66 -16.91 -3.54
CA GLU A 251 -8.81 -18.26 -2.98
C GLU A 251 -8.83 -18.23 -1.44
N TYR A 252 -8.00 -17.40 -0.83
CA TYR A 252 -8.00 -17.18 0.62
C TYR A 252 -9.35 -16.67 1.13
N ILE A 253 -9.97 -15.70 0.46
CA ILE A 253 -11.27 -15.15 0.88
C ILE A 253 -12.35 -16.24 0.87
N ILE A 254 -12.40 -17.04 -0.20
CA ILE A 254 -13.35 -18.15 -0.32
C ILE A 254 -13.14 -19.17 0.83
N ASP A 255 -11.90 -19.61 1.05
CA ASP A 255 -11.59 -20.55 2.14
C ASP A 255 -11.94 -19.97 3.53
N LYS A 256 -11.67 -18.70 3.75
CA LYS A 256 -11.99 -18.01 4.99
C LYS A 256 -13.50 -17.94 5.23
N GLU A 257 -14.29 -17.60 4.22
CA GLU A 257 -15.75 -17.56 4.31
C GLU A 257 -16.34 -18.93 4.61
N GLU A 258 -15.88 -19.97 3.91
CA GLU A 258 -16.31 -21.35 4.16
C GLU A 258 -15.97 -21.83 5.58
N ARG A 259 -14.78 -21.49 6.06
CA ARG A 259 -14.32 -21.86 7.40
C ARG A 259 -15.12 -21.16 8.49
N LEU A 260 -15.36 -19.85 8.32
CA LEU A 260 -16.20 -19.08 9.26
C LEU A 260 -17.64 -19.58 9.28
N ALA A 261 -18.22 -19.90 8.12
CA ALA A 261 -19.57 -20.48 8.03
C ALA A 261 -19.65 -21.84 8.75
N ARG A 262 -18.66 -22.70 8.54
CA ARG A 262 -18.58 -24.01 9.24
C ARG A 262 -18.41 -23.84 10.75
N GLN A 263 -17.58 -22.91 11.19
CA GLN A 263 -17.38 -22.63 12.62
C GLN A 263 -18.67 -22.10 13.27
N GLU A 264 -19.40 -21.22 12.59
CA GLU A 264 -20.72 -20.73 13.07
C GLU A 264 -21.73 -21.86 13.17
N GLU A 265 -21.80 -22.76 12.19
CA GLU A 265 -22.68 -23.92 12.23
C GLU A 265 -22.36 -24.82 13.43
N LEU A 266 -21.09 -25.16 13.64
CA LEU A 266 -20.64 -25.97 14.77
C LEU A 266 -20.95 -25.29 16.11
N TYR A 267 -20.72 -23.96 16.19
CA TYR A 267 -21.07 -23.17 17.37
C TYR A 267 -22.57 -23.24 17.68
N GLN A 268 -23.42 -23.04 16.65
CA GLN A 268 -24.88 -23.12 16.83
C GLN A 268 -25.35 -24.50 17.24
N ILE A 269 -24.77 -25.60 16.69
CA ILE A 269 -25.05 -26.95 17.09
C ILE A 269 -24.69 -27.15 18.57
N GLN A 270 -23.50 -26.72 18.96
CA GLN A 270 -23.04 -26.81 20.35
C GLN A 270 -23.94 -26.04 21.32
N GLN A 271 -24.32 -24.80 20.96
CA GLN A 271 -25.19 -23.96 21.77
C GLN A 271 -26.58 -24.61 21.98
N ARG A 272 -27.14 -25.24 20.94
CA ARG A 272 -28.39 -26.00 21.03
C ARG A 272 -28.24 -27.20 21.97
N GLU A 273 -27.11 -27.92 21.92
CA GLU A 273 -26.85 -29.04 22.82
C GLU A 273 -26.68 -28.58 24.27
N ILE A 274 -25.90 -27.50 24.50
CA ILE A 274 -25.74 -26.91 25.84
C ILE A 274 -27.11 -26.49 26.41
N ALA A 275 -27.90 -25.76 25.65
CA ALA A 275 -29.24 -25.32 26.08
C ALA A 275 -30.15 -26.49 26.41
N ARG A 276 -30.09 -27.59 25.63
CA ARG A 276 -30.83 -28.84 25.91
C ARG A 276 -30.40 -29.48 27.23
N LEU A 277 -29.07 -29.54 27.47
CA LEU A 277 -28.52 -30.11 28.70
C LEU A 277 -28.87 -29.25 29.93
N GLU A 278 -28.81 -27.92 29.80
CA GLU A 278 -29.19 -26.99 30.85
C GLU A 278 -30.68 -27.10 31.22
N MET A 279 -31.56 -27.24 30.21
CA MET A 279 -32.99 -27.49 30.47
C MET A 279 -33.23 -28.84 31.20
N ALA A 280 -32.48 -29.87 30.81
CA ALA A 280 -32.55 -31.17 31.48
C ALA A 280 -32.03 -31.08 32.92
N LEU A 281 -30.91 -30.39 33.14
CA LEU A 281 -30.34 -30.11 34.45
C LEU A 281 -31.34 -29.36 35.36
N LYS A 282 -32.01 -28.33 34.82
CA LYS A 282 -33.05 -27.58 35.56
C LYS A 282 -34.19 -28.48 36.01
N ARG A 283 -34.62 -29.41 35.16
CA ARG A 283 -35.65 -30.42 35.55
C ARG A 283 -35.13 -31.36 36.63
N TYR A 284 -33.89 -31.88 36.51
CA TYR A 284 -33.32 -32.73 37.54
C TYR A 284 -33.17 -32.00 38.88
N LYS A 285 -32.76 -30.74 38.90
CA LYS A 285 -32.68 -29.88 40.10
C LYS A 285 -34.05 -29.78 40.81
N GLN A 286 -35.14 -29.62 40.06
CA GLN A 286 -36.50 -29.64 40.62
C GLN A 286 -36.90 -31.00 41.19
N TRP A 287 -36.52 -32.10 40.52
CA TRP A 287 -36.84 -33.45 40.97
C TRP A 287 -36.03 -33.91 42.20
N VAL A 288 -34.79 -33.45 42.33
CA VAL A 288 -33.97 -33.69 43.53
C VAL A 288 -34.60 -33.07 44.77
N MET A 289 -35.26 -31.93 44.66
CA MET A 289 -36.03 -31.33 45.77
C MET A 289 -37.18 -32.25 46.26
N ILE A 290 -37.66 -33.15 45.41
CA ILE A 290 -38.76 -34.04 45.72
C ILE A 290 -38.24 -35.47 46.09
N ASN A 291 -37.14 -35.92 45.50
CA ASN A 291 -36.58 -37.24 45.69
C ASN A 291 -35.07 -37.29 45.37
N ASP A 292 -34.27 -37.60 46.38
CA ASP A 292 -32.78 -37.66 46.31
C ASP A 292 -32.22 -38.66 45.29
N LYS A 293 -33.02 -39.64 44.84
CA LYS A 293 -32.58 -40.60 43.81
C LYS A 293 -32.15 -39.98 42.50
N PHE A 294 -32.54 -38.72 42.23
CA PHE A 294 -32.16 -37.97 41.03
C PHE A 294 -30.83 -37.20 41.16
N ALA A 295 -30.25 -37.10 42.38
CA ALA A 295 -29.02 -36.37 42.63
C ALA A 295 -27.83 -36.87 41.79
N SER A 296 -27.65 -38.20 41.67
CA SER A 296 -26.58 -38.79 40.86
C SER A 296 -26.69 -38.41 39.36
N ARG A 297 -27.92 -38.37 38.82
CA ARG A 297 -28.15 -37.95 37.41
C ARG A 297 -27.92 -36.44 37.21
N MET A 298 -28.29 -35.63 38.20
CA MET A 298 -28.03 -34.21 38.22
C MET A 298 -26.52 -33.91 38.16
N HIS A 299 -25.74 -34.54 39.06
CA HIS A 299 -24.28 -34.38 39.08
C HIS A 299 -23.60 -34.91 37.81
N ALA A 300 -24.07 -36.02 37.24
CA ALA A 300 -23.56 -36.52 35.96
C ALA A 300 -23.82 -35.54 34.82
N MET A 301 -24.96 -34.85 34.84
CA MET A 301 -25.29 -33.83 33.84
C MET A 301 -24.46 -32.55 34.01
N GLU A 302 -24.25 -32.11 35.25
CA GLU A 302 -23.36 -30.97 35.56
C GLU A 302 -21.93 -31.24 35.09
N ALA A 303 -21.37 -32.42 35.44
CA ALA A 303 -20.04 -32.83 34.98
C ALA A 303 -19.95 -32.95 33.46
N ARG A 304 -21.04 -33.31 32.77
CA ARG A 304 -21.06 -33.35 31.31
C ARG A 304 -21.01 -31.96 30.71
N ILE A 305 -21.77 -30.98 31.25
CA ILE A 305 -21.74 -29.57 30.78
C ILE A 305 -20.37 -28.95 31.04
N GLU A 306 -19.75 -29.22 32.21
CA GLU A 306 -18.40 -28.71 32.52
C GLU A 306 -17.31 -29.27 31.61
N ARG A 307 -17.45 -30.54 31.15
CA ARG A 307 -16.51 -31.17 30.22
C ARG A 307 -16.67 -30.74 28.77
N ILE A 308 -17.76 -30.06 28.41
CA ILE A 308 -17.92 -29.53 27.06
C ILE A 308 -16.95 -28.37 26.90
N GLU A 309 -15.92 -28.59 26.10
CA GLU A 309 -15.02 -27.56 25.67
C GLU A 309 -15.81 -26.52 24.84
N LYS A 310 -16.05 -25.35 25.41
CA LYS A 310 -16.88 -24.32 24.75
C LYS A 310 -16.17 -23.81 23.54
N LEU A 311 -16.74 -24.00 22.35
CA LEU A 311 -16.29 -23.36 21.15
C LEU A 311 -16.43 -21.83 21.30
N GLU A 312 -15.40 -21.10 20.96
CA GLU A 312 -15.49 -19.66 20.88
C GLU A 312 -16.44 -19.29 19.73
N ARG A 313 -17.31 -18.33 19.99
CA ARG A 313 -18.18 -17.82 18.94
C ARG A 313 -17.29 -17.24 17.84
N PRO A 314 -17.43 -17.68 16.57
CA PRO A 314 -16.70 -17.07 15.49
C PRO A 314 -17.04 -15.58 15.45
N VAL A 315 -16.02 -14.75 15.34
CA VAL A 315 -16.19 -13.31 15.19
C VAL A 315 -16.50 -13.06 13.71
N LEU A 316 -17.73 -13.39 13.30
CA LEU A 316 -18.25 -13.16 11.94
C LEU A 316 -18.28 -11.67 11.60
N ASP A 317 -18.59 -10.85 12.61
CA ASP A 317 -18.59 -9.39 12.50
C ASP A 317 -17.59 -8.82 13.52
N ARG A 318 -16.33 -8.67 13.12
CA ARG A 318 -15.46 -7.74 13.82
C ARG A 318 -16.11 -6.37 13.75
N ARG A 319 -15.94 -5.58 14.81
CA ARG A 319 -16.40 -4.18 14.79
C ARG A 319 -15.86 -3.52 13.54
N LYS A 320 -16.68 -3.49 12.49
CA LYS A 320 -16.39 -2.73 11.28
C LYS A 320 -16.65 -1.26 11.59
N MET A 321 -15.91 -0.39 10.96
CA MET A 321 -16.16 1.03 11.04
C MET A 321 -17.59 1.32 10.58
N GLY A 322 -18.38 2.02 11.39
CA GLY A 322 -19.78 2.35 11.09
C GLY A 322 -19.87 3.54 10.11
N LEU A 323 -19.37 3.40 8.90
CA LEU A 323 -19.39 4.44 7.88
C LEU A 323 -20.73 4.43 7.13
N THR A 324 -21.49 5.52 7.22
CA THR A 324 -22.70 5.73 6.44
C THR A 324 -22.62 7.12 5.82
N LEU A 325 -22.56 7.17 4.49
CA LEU A 325 -22.54 8.42 3.73
C LEU A 325 -23.98 8.77 3.34
N ASN A 326 -24.50 9.86 3.88
CA ASN A 326 -25.84 10.33 3.54
C ASN A 326 -25.72 11.40 2.45
N GLY A 327 -26.07 11.04 1.21
CA GLY A 327 -26.20 11.99 0.11
C GLY A 327 -27.63 12.52 -0.01
N TRP A 328 -27.78 13.68 -0.61
CA TRP A 328 -29.07 14.24 -0.98
C TRP A 328 -29.04 14.77 -2.42
N ARG A 329 -30.20 14.82 -3.06
CA ARG A 329 -30.30 15.26 -4.45
C ARG A 329 -30.06 16.76 -4.53
N GLY A 330 -28.97 17.15 -5.20
CA GLY A 330 -28.65 18.53 -5.54
C GLY A 330 -28.97 18.87 -7.00
N SER A 331 -28.16 19.76 -7.58
CA SER A 331 -28.23 20.12 -9.01
C SER A 331 -28.02 18.91 -9.90
N ASN A 332 -28.73 18.82 -11.03
CA ASN A 332 -28.54 17.76 -12.01
C ASN A 332 -27.16 17.85 -12.68
N GLN A 333 -26.66 19.07 -12.93
CA GLN A 333 -25.27 19.33 -13.32
C GLN A 333 -24.50 19.63 -12.04
N VAL A 334 -23.55 18.78 -11.70
CA VAL A 334 -22.78 18.88 -10.45
C VAL A 334 -21.49 19.65 -10.70
N LEU A 335 -20.78 19.30 -11.77
CA LEU A 335 -19.50 19.90 -12.13
C LEU A 335 -19.38 19.97 -13.65
N GLU A 336 -19.05 21.14 -14.19
CA GLU A 336 -18.74 21.36 -15.60
C GLU A 336 -17.40 22.09 -15.74
N LEU A 337 -16.52 21.57 -16.55
CA LEU A 337 -15.28 22.22 -16.96
C LEU A 337 -15.37 22.55 -18.46
N VAL A 338 -15.00 23.78 -18.80
CA VAL A 338 -15.02 24.27 -20.18
C VAL A 338 -13.67 24.89 -20.51
N ASP A 339 -12.95 24.28 -21.46
CA ASP A 339 -11.66 24.70 -21.99
C ASP A 339 -10.61 25.04 -20.91
N VAL A 340 -10.60 24.25 -19.83
CA VAL A 340 -9.73 24.50 -18.68
C VAL A 340 -8.31 24.12 -19.00
N CYS A 341 -7.41 25.11 -18.90
CA CYS A 341 -5.97 24.91 -18.99
C CYS A 341 -5.26 25.36 -17.71
N LYS A 342 -4.15 24.71 -17.36
CA LYS A 342 -3.29 25.11 -16.24
C LYS A 342 -1.83 25.00 -16.62
N SER A 343 -1.12 26.12 -16.54
CA SER A 343 0.35 26.21 -16.69
C SER A 343 0.96 26.76 -15.40
N PHE A 344 2.17 26.34 -15.08
CA PHE A 344 2.95 26.90 -13.97
C PHE A 344 4.15 27.66 -14.56
N PRO A 345 4.42 28.89 -14.13
CA PRO A 345 5.60 29.62 -14.59
C PRO A 345 6.88 28.94 -14.08
N GLY A 346 7.73 28.52 -15.01
CA GLY A 346 9.13 28.24 -14.74
C GLY A 346 9.49 26.83 -14.29
N THR A 347 9.30 25.82 -15.13
CA THR A 347 10.20 24.65 -15.17
C THR A 347 10.67 24.43 -16.60
N PRO A 348 11.91 24.79 -16.96
CA PRO A 348 12.45 24.45 -18.27
C PRO A 348 12.62 22.94 -18.34
N LYS A 349 11.75 22.22 -19.07
CA LYS A 349 12.06 20.87 -19.54
C LYS A 349 13.23 21.01 -20.52
N SER A 350 14.30 20.23 -20.30
CA SER A 350 15.47 20.17 -21.16
C SER A 350 15.06 19.97 -22.62
N SER A 351 15.24 21.01 -23.44
CA SER A 351 15.11 20.96 -24.88
C SER A 351 15.98 19.84 -25.44
N ARG A 352 15.39 18.96 -26.27
CA ARG A 352 16.13 18.14 -27.21
C ARG A 352 17.07 19.05 -27.96
N SER A 353 18.37 18.88 -27.78
CA SER A 353 19.42 19.59 -28.50
C SER A 353 19.37 19.21 -29.98
N THR A 354 18.80 20.06 -30.80
CA THR A 354 19.17 20.14 -32.21
C THR A 354 20.47 20.92 -32.29
N PRO A 355 21.48 20.49 -33.04
CA PRO A 355 22.71 21.26 -33.19
C PRO A 355 22.44 22.51 -34.02
N VAL A 356 22.57 23.66 -33.37
CA VAL A 356 22.53 24.98 -34.06
C VAL A 356 23.95 25.29 -34.56
N GLY A 357 24.07 25.43 -35.86
CA GLY A 357 25.27 26.00 -36.50
C GLY A 357 25.43 27.48 -36.15
N PRO A 358 26.65 28.06 -36.30
CA PRO A 358 26.92 29.41 -35.88
C PRO A 358 26.34 30.43 -36.87
N ASP A 359 25.44 31.28 -36.39
CA ASP A 359 25.09 32.47 -37.13
C ASP A 359 25.16 33.73 -36.24
N PHE A 360 25.84 34.73 -36.77
CA PHE A 360 26.14 36.02 -36.15
C PHE A 360 24.97 37.00 -36.33
N GLY A 361 24.60 37.70 -35.27
CA GLY A 361 24.13 39.07 -35.41
C GLY A 361 22.73 39.41 -34.93
N VAL A 362 22.70 40.42 -34.08
CA VAL A 362 21.61 41.33 -33.70
C VAL A 362 20.74 40.94 -32.52
N ALA A 363 21.07 41.55 -31.40
CA ALA A 363 20.23 41.66 -30.22
C ALA A 363 18.89 42.34 -30.55
N ARG A 364 17.80 41.57 -30.56
CA ARG A 364 16.45 42.06 -30.31
C ARG A 364 16.00 41.49 -28.99
N GLN A 365 15.90 42.32 -27.96
CA GLN A 365 15.15 42.07 -26.76
C GLN A 365 13.66 41.94 -27.15
N SER A 366 13.24 40.75 -27.49
CA SER A 366 11.84 40.33 -27.41
C SER A 366 11.71 39.57 -26.08
N LEU A 367 10.85 40.08 -25.22
CA LEU A 367 10.30 39.32 -24.10
C LEU A 367 9.64 38.06 -24.69
N GLU A 368 10.42 36.98 -24.86
CA GLU A 368 9.89 35.65 -25.07
C GLU A 368 9.26 35.25 -23.76
N THR A 369 7.92 35.30 -23.71
CA THR A 369 7.12 34.51 -22.80
C THR A 369 7.60 33.09 -22.97
N LEU A 370 8.26 32.56 -21.95
CA LEU A 370 8.61 31.15 -21.84
C LEU A 370 7.28 30.37 -21.91
N ASP A 371 6.96 29.88 -23.11
CA ASP A 371 5.86 28.95 -23.34
C ASP A 371 6.16 27.65 -22.56
N SER A 372 5.80 27.64 -21.28
CA SER A 372 5.74 26.40 -20.51
C SER A 372 4.54 25.60 -21.03
N GLU A 373 4.79 24.40 -21.57
CA GLU A 373 3.71 23.49 -21.93
C GLU A 373 2.72 23.38 -20.76
N PRO A 374 1.41 23.51 -21.02
CA PRO A 374 0.41 23.44 -19.97
C PRO A 374 0.39 22.04 -19.35
N LEU A 375 0.36 21.98 -18.02
CA LEU A 375 0.19 20.73 -17.29
C LEU A 375 -1.20 20.10 -17.56
N LEU A 376 -2.21 20.95 -17.70
CA LEU A 376 -3.56 20.57 -18.10
C LEU A 376 -3.92 21.39 -19.34
N ASN A 377 -4.39 20.73 -20.39
CA ASN A 377 -4.65 21.34 -21.68
C ASN A 377 -6.06 21.02 -22.17
N ASN A 378 -6.87 22.05 -22.34
CA ASN A 378 -8.22 21.95 -22.90
C ASN A 378 -9.10 20.87 -22.24
N ILE A 379 -9.17 20.88 -20.93
CA ILE A 379 -9.97 19.93 -20.17
C ILE A 379 -11.45 20.31 -20.28
N ASN A 380 -12.23 19.39 -20.83
CA ASN A 380 -13.67 19.52 -21.03
C ASN A 380 -14.39 18.27 -20.55
N PHE A 381 -15.26 18.40 -19.56
CA PHE A 381 -16.16 17.33 -19.14
C PHE A 381 -17.32 17.85 -18.29
N LEU A 382 -18.38 17.02 -18.20
CA LEU A 382 -19.54 17.27 -17.37
C LEU A 382 -19.80 16.06 -16.47
N ILE A 383 -19.96 16.31 -15.16
CA ILE A 383 -20.39 15.30 -14.19
C ILE A 383 -21.81 15.63 -13.74
N ARG A 384 -22.70 14.63 -13.82
CA ARG A 384 -24.09 14.73 -13.43
C ARG A 384 -24.33 14.10 -12.05
N HIS A 385 -25.48 14.44 -11.48
CA HIS A 385 -25.89 13.88 -10.20
C HIS A 385 -25.98 12.34 -10.24
N GLY A 386 -25.38 11.70 -9.23
CA GLY A 386 -25.36 10.24 -9.08
C GLY A 386 -24.26 9.54 -9.87
N GLU A 387 -23.46 10.25 -10.68
CA GLU A 387 -22.31 9.65 -11.36
C GLU A 387 -21.18 9.37 -10.38
N ARG A 388 -20.48 8.28 -10.61
CA ARG A 388 -19.29 7.85 -9.87
C ARG A 388 -18.12 7.75 -10.85
N VAL A 389 -17.24 8.73 -10.77
CA VAL A 389 -16.18 8.92 -11.75
C VAL A 389 -14.83 8.61 -11.11
N GLY A 390 -14.05 7.74 -11.75
CA GLY A 390 -12.65 7.48 -11.40
C GLY A 390 -11.73 8.34 -12.27
N LEU A 391 -10.83 9.12 -11.65
CA LEU A 391 -9.79 9.87 -12.36
C LEU A 391 -8.47 9.11 -12.22
N ILE A 392 -7.96 8.59 -13.33
CA ILE A 392 -6.71 7.83 -13.41
C ILE A 392 -5.67 8.55 -14.26
N GLY A 393 -4.40 8.18 -14.12
CA GLY A 393 -3.28 8.74 -14.90
C GLY A 393 -1.96 8.54 -14.17
N ALA A 394 -0.86 8.74 -14.84
CA ALA A 394 0.48 8.61 -14.28
C ALA A 394 0.71 9.57 -13.09
N ASN A 395 1.71 9.27 -12.25
CA ASN A 395 2.14 10.20 -11.22
C ASN A 395 2.69 11.48 -11.86
N GLY A 396 2.28 12.62 -11.30
CA GLY A 396 2.66 13.93 -11.87
C GLY A 396 1.82 14.39 -13.07
N ALA A 397 0.85 13.62 -13.57
CA ALA A 397 -0.02 14.03 -14.69
C ALA A 397 -0.94 15.23 -14.38
N GLY A 398 -1.04 15.67 -13.12
CA GLY A 398 -1.85 16.84 -12.73
C GLY A 398 -3.19 16.49 -12.06
N LYS A 399 -3.43 15.22 -11.67
CA LYS A 399 -4.68 14.78 -11.02
C LYS A 399 -5.05 15.60 -9.79
N SER A 400 -4.14 15.74 -8.82
CA SER A 400 -4.39 16.53 -7.60
C SER A 400 -4.46 18.03 -7.89
N VAL A 401 -3.78 18.52 -8.96
CA VAL A 401 -3.94 19.92 -9.43
C VAL A 401 -5.37 20.14 -9.93
N LEU A 402 -5.92 19.20 -10.70
CA LEU A 402 -7.30 19.28 -11.16
C LEU A 402 -8.29 19.33 -9.97
N LEU A 403 -8.09 18.52 -8.92
CA LEU A 403 -8.93 18.61 -7.71
C LEU A 403 -8.80 19.97 -7.02
N ARG A 404 -7.57 20.56 -6.93
CA ARG A 404 -7.39 21.88 -6.34
C ARG A 404 -8.06 22.99 -7.14
N LEU A 405 -8.08 22.87 -8.47
CA LEU A 405 -8.83 23.78 -9.36
C LEU A 405 -10.34 23.67 -9.09
N ILE A 406 -10.88 22.45 -9.00
CA ILE A 406 -12.30 22.21 -8.70
C ILE A 406 -12.68 22.76 -7.31
N LEU A 407 -11.78 22.64 -6.32
CA LEU A 407 -11.98 23.17 -4.96
C LEU A 407 -11.84 24.71 -4.90
N GLY A 408 -11.43 25.37 -6.00
CA GLY A 408 -11.17 26.81 -6.01
C GLY A 408 -9.92 27.23 -5.23
N ARG A 409 -9.08 26.27 -4.80
CA ARG A 409 -7.81 26.55 -4.12
C ARG A 409 -6.74 27.06 -5.07
N GLU A 410 -6.87 26.74 -6.36
CA GLU A 410 -6.09 27.25 -7.46
C GLU A 410 -7.01 27.81 -8.54
N GLN A 411 -6.52 28.77 -9.32
CA GLN A 411 -7.25 29.31 -10.48
C GLN A 411 -6.73 28.68 -11.76
N PRO A 412 -7.60 28.37 -12.74
CA PRO A 412 -7.18 27.96 -14.06
C PRO A 412 -6.46 29.10 -14.76
N THR A 413 -5.53 28.79 -15.68
CA THR A 413 -4.87 29.79 -16.53
C THR A 413 -5.86 30.32 -17.58
N THR A 414 -6.67 29.42 -18.14
CA THR A 414 -7.80 29.75 -19.05
C THR A 414 -8.93 28.76 -18.79
N GLY A 415 -10.13 29.11 -19.29
CA GLY A 415 -11.33 28.28 -19.15
C GLY A 415 -12.13 28.59 -17.90
N GLU A 416 -13.22 27.88 -17.72
CA GLU A 416 -14.18 28.09 -16.63
C GLU A 416 -14.56 26.77 -15.94
N ILE A 417 -14.70 26.83 -14.61
CA ILE A 417 -15.17 25.71 -13.80
C ILE A 417 -16.48 26.11 -13.14
N LYS A 418 -17.54 25.35 -13.40
CA LYS A 418 -18.88 25.59 -12.86
C LYS A 418 -19.29 24.47 -11.92
N ILE A 419 -19.62 24.83 -10.69
CA ILE A 419 -20.21 23.91 -9.70
C ILE A 419 -21.68 24.28 -9.54
N GLY A 420 -22.55 23.27 -9.55
CA GLY A 420 -23.99 23.47 -9.43
C GLY A 420 -24.36 24.22 -8.13
N PRO A 421 -25.38 25.12 -8.14
CA PRO A 421 -25.65 26.03 -7.02
C PRO A 421 -26.07 25.34 -5.72
N SER A 422 -26.59 24.10 -5.78
CA SER A 422 -26.96 23.30 -4.61
C SER A 422 -25.94 22.18 -4.29
N VAL A 423 -24.74 22.27 -4.86
CA VAL A 423 -23.68 21.28 -4.61
C VAL A 423 -22.89 21.66 -3.37
N LYS A 424 -22.81 20.74 -2.43
CA LYS A 424 -21.93 20.82 -1.26
C LYS A 424 -20.78 19.84 -1.39
N VAL A 425 -19.59 20.37 -1.61
CA VAL A 425 -18.40 19.56 -1.84
C VAL A 425 -17.84 19.05 -0.51
N GLY A 426 -17.56 17.73 -0.44
CA GLY A 426 -16.76 17.11 0.61
C GLY A 426 -15.44 16.65 0.04
N TYR A 427 -14.34 17.03 0.66
CA TYR A 427 -13.00 16.71 0.17
C TYR A 427 -12.23 15.81 1.15
N TYR A 428 -11.74 14.71 0.63
CA TYR A 428 -10.79 13.81 1.30
C TYR A 428 -9.41 13.99 0.67
N ALA A 429 -8.47 14.55 1.43
CA ALA A 429 -7.12 14.88 0.96
C ALA A 429 -6.13 13.74 1.18
N GLN A 430 -5.21 13.53 0.25
CA GLN A 430 -4.20 12.48 0.28
C GLN A 430 -3.27 12.56 1.50
N GLU A 431 -2.77 13.76 1.86
CA GLU A 431 -1.79 13.97 2.95
C GLU A 431 -2.44 14.48 4.25
N HIS A 432 -3.73 14.24 4.43
CA HIS A 432 -4.49 14.73 5.60
C HIS A 432 -4.41 16.26 5.81
N GLU A 433 -4.18 17.05 4.76
CA GLU A 433 -4.09 18.52 4.80
C GLU A 433 -5.32 19.21 5.40
N THR A 434 -6.45 18.50 5.45
CA THR A 434 -7.70 18.99 6.03
C THR A 434 -7.77 18.86 7.54
N LEU A 435 -6.79 18.18 8.16
CA LEU A 435 -6.74 17.94 9.60
C LEU A 435 -5.84 18.96 10.32
N ASP A 436 -6.33 19.55 11.39
CA ASP A 436 -5.50 20.36 12.29
C ASP A 436 -4.83 19.44 13.34
N PHE A 437 -3.54 19.21 13.17
CA PHE A 437 -2.75 18.30 14.03
C PHE A 437 -2.64 18.75 15.50
N ASN A 438 -2.96 19.99 15.82
CA ASN A 438 -2.94 20.53 17.18
C ASN A 438 -4.23 20.29 17.95
N GLN A 439 -5.34 20.03 17.26
CA GLN A 439 -6.65 19.76 17.87
C GLN A 439 -6.72 18.33 18.42
N THR A 440 -7.63 18.12 19.39
CA THR A 440 -8.03 16.77 19.81
C THR A 440 -9.06 16.18 18.84
N LEU A 441 -9.16 14.84 18.82
CA LEU A 441 -10.17 14.19 17.99
C LEU A 441 -11.59 14.62 18.38
N ILE A 442 -11.86 14.73 19.68
CA ILE A 442 -13.16 15.18 20.20
C ILE A 442 -13.48 16.57 19.69
N ASP A 443 -12.54 17.51 19.77
CA ASP A 443 -12.79 18.89 19.36
C ASP A 443 -13.04 18.99 17.86
N ALA A 444 -12.28 18.27 17.05
CA ALA A 444 -12.48 18.23 15.59
C ALA A 444 -13.89 17.72 15.22
N VAL A 445 -14.34 16.63 15.86
CA VAL A 445 -15.67 16.06 15.61
C VAL A 445 -16.79 16.95 16.16
N ARG A 446 -16.61 17.55 17.33
CA ARG A 446 -17.58 18.51 17.90
C ARG A 446 -17.79 19.72 17.00
N LEU A 447 -16.70 20.27 16.48
CA LEU A 447 -16.74 21.43 15.58
C LEU A 447 -17.43 21.07 14.25
N ALA A 448 -17.05 19.95 13.64
CA ALA A 448 -17.60 19.52 12.35
C ALA A 448 -19.09 19.14 12.43
N GLY A 449 -19.51 18.47 13.50
CA GLY A 449 -20.87 17.97 13.66
C GLY A 449 -21.77 18.85 14.52
N ASN A 450 -21.25 19.97 15.06
CA ASN A 450 -21.95 20.84 16.01
C ASN A 450 -22.66 20.05 17.14
N MET A 451 -21.91 19.14 17.79
CA MET A 451 -22.47 18.20 18.76
C MET A 451 -21.83 18.31 20.15
N SER A 452 -22.49 17.73 21.16
CA SER A 452 -21.93 17.64 22.51
C SER A 452 -20.74 16.69 22.58
N GLU A 453 -19.90 16.82 23.60
CA GLU A 453 -18.75 15.96 23.82
C GLU A 453 -19.12 14.47 23.91
N SER A 454 -20.19 14.15 24.66
CA SER A 454 -20.68 12.76 24.79
C SER A 454 -21.09 12.17 23.44
N ASN A 455 -21.75 12.98 22.58
CA ASN A 455 -22.12 12.53 21.24
C ASN A 455 -20.89 12.37 20.34
N ALA A 456 -19.89 13.25 20.45
CA ALA A 456 -18.65 13.16 19.70
C ALA A 456 -17.84 11.89 20.08
N VAL A 457 -17.77 11.58 21.37
CA VAL A 457 -17.14 10.33 21.84
C VAL A 457 -17.90 9.11 21.31
N SER A 458 -19.23 9.10 21.42
CA SER A 458 -20.07 8.00 20.90
C SER A 458 -19.92 7.84 19.39
N PHE A 459 -19.75 8.94 18.67
CA PHE A 459 -19.49 8.96 17.24
C PHE A 459 -18.10 8.36 16.93
N LEU A 460 -17.04 8.79 17.60
CA LEU A 460 -15.67 8.28 17.42
C LEU A 460 -15.56 6.78 17.71
N ILE A 461 -16.28 6.27 18.71
CA ILE A 461 -16.31 4.82 19.02
C ILE A 461 -16.85 4.01 17.83
N ARG A 462 -17.81 4.53 17.05
CA ARG A 462 -18.30 3.87 15.83
C ARG A 462 -17.22 3.81 14.73
N TYR A 463 -16.27 4.75 14.76
CA TYR A 463 -15.11 4.77 13.86
C TYR A 463 -13.89 4.07 14.44
N LEU A 464 -14.10 3.17 15.42
CA LEU A 464 -13.08 2.31 16.02
C LEU A 464 -11.99 3.08 16.81
N PHE A 465 -12.31 4.26 17.32
CA PHE A 465 -11.45 4.96 18.27
C PHE A 465 -11.81 4.59 19.71
N THR A 466 -10.79 4.42 20.54
CA THR A 466 -10.98 4.27 21.99
C THR A 466 -11.21 5.65 22.64
N TYR A 467 -11.76 5.65 23.85
CA TYR A 467 -11.90 6.90 24.61
C TYR A 467 -10.55 7.61 24.83
N GLN A 468 -9.50 6.83 25.11
CA GLN A 468 -8.15 7.36 25.30
C GLN A 468 -7.62 8.04 24.03
N GLN A 469 -7.83 7.43 22.86
CA GLN A 469 -7.46 8.04 21.57
C GLN A 469 -8.28 9.30 21.27
N ALA A 470 -9.57 9.29 21.61
CA ALA A 470 -10.46 10.43 21.39
C ALA A 470 -9.96 11.72 22.08
N THR A 471 -9.29 11.60 23.23
CA THR A 471 -8.73 12.73 23.98
C THR A 471 -7.31 13.14 23.52
N GLN A 472 -6.68 12.38 22.63
CA GLN A 472 -5.35 12.67 22.10
C GLN A 472 -5.39 13.73 20.99
N ARG A 473 -4.23 14.33 20.71
CA ARG A 473 -4.08 15.23 19.56
C ARG A 473 -4.01 14.44 18.27
N ILE A 474 -4.59 14.98 17.20
CA ILE A 474 -4.58 14.37 15.86
C ILE A 474 -3.15 14.09 15.38
N GLY A 475 -2.18 14.93 15.75
CA GLY A 475 -0.77 14.75 15.41
C GLY A 475 -0.14 13.46 15.95
N SER A 476 -0.67 12.87 17.03
CA SER A 476 -0.16 11.62 17.60
C SER A 476 -0.72 10.34 16.94
N LEU A 477 -1.70 10.48 16.05
CA LEU A 477 -2.33 9.35 15.36
C LEU A 477 -1.43 8.75 14.28
N SER A 478 -1.55 7.45 14.07
CA SER A 478 -1.00 6.76 12.90
C SER A 478 -1.69 7.19 11.60
N GLY A 479 -1.08 6.91 10.44
CA GLY A 479 -1.66 7.22 9.14
C GLY A 479 -3.06 6.64 8.96
N GLY A 480 -3.27 5.36 9.28
CA GLY A 480 -4.57 4.71 9.18
C GLY A 480 -5.62 5.27 10.14
N GLU A 481 -5.24 5.72 11.35
CA GLU A 481 -6.14 6.40 12.27
C GLU A 481 -6.53 7.79 11.75
N ARG A 482 -5.60 8.53 11.16
CA ARG A 482 -5.90 9.82 10.51
C ARG A 482 -6.86 9.64 9.33
N SER A 483 -6.66 8.62 8.50
CA SER A 483 -7.57 8.28 7.39
C SER A 483 -8.98 8.00 7.90
N ARG A 484 -9.14 7.20 8.96
CA ARG A 484 -10.45 6.94 9.59
C ARG A 484 -11.10 8.20 10.16
N LEU A 485 -10.32 9.08 10.81
CA LEU A 485 -10.83 10.36 11.30
C LEU A 485 -11.29 11.25 10.16
N GLN A 486 -10.55 11.33 9.08
CA GLN A 486 -10.89 12.14 7.91
C GLN A 486 -12.20 11.64 7.26
N LEU A 487 -12.40 10.31 7.15
CA LEU A 487 -13.67 9.72 6.72
C LEU A 487 -14.82 10.07 7.69
N ALA A 488 -14.57 10.03 8.99
CA ALA A 488 -15.56 10.43 10.00
C ALA A 488 -15.99 11.89 9.84
N LEU A 489 -15.04 12.80 9.62
CA LEU A 489 -15.31 14.23 9.37
C LEU A 489 -16.02 14.45 8.03
N LEU A 490 -15.68 13.67 7.00
CA LEU A 490 -16.35 13.73 5.71
C LEU A 490 -17.86 13.41 5.83
N VAL A 491 -18.22 12.40 6.62
CA VAL A 491 -19.64 12.08 6.91
C VAL A 491 -20.35 13.24 7.57
N LEU A 492 -19.71 13.91 8.55
CA LEU A 492 -20.29 15.06 9.26
C LEU A 492 -20.43 16.29 8.37
N SER A 493 -19.67 16.37 7.27
CA SER A 493 -19.78 17.50 6.34
C SER A 493 -21.16 17.59 5.69
N GLY A 494 -21.91 16.50 5.57
CA GLY A 494 -23.19 16.44 4.88
C GLY A 494 -23.09 16.82 3.39
N ALA A 495 -21.97 16.48 2.75
CA ALA A 495 -21.72 16.74 1.35
C ALA A 495 -22.59 15.86 0.45
N ASN A 496 -22.93 16.36 -0.74
CA ASN A 496 -23.59 15.60 -1.81
C ASN A 496 -22.72 15.41 -3.05
N PHE A 497 -21.52 15.98 -3.05
CA PHE A 497 -20.47 15.72 -4.03
C PHE A 497 -19.17 15.45 -3.30
N LEU A 498 -18.61 14.24 -3.47
CA LEU A 498 -17.38 13.80 -2.83
C LEU A 498 -16.23 13.88 -3.82
N LEU A 499 -15.16 14.56 -3.42
CA LEU A 499 -13.86 14.57 -4.07
C LEU A 499 -12.90 13.78 -3.20
N LEU A 500 -12.44 12.62 -3.68
CA LEU A 500 -11.60 11.71 -2.91
C LEU A 500 -10.23 11.58 -3.60
N ASP A 501 -9.16 11.97 -2.90
CA ASP A 501 -7.78 11.86 -3.39
C ASP A 501 -7.08 10.71 -2.67
N GLU A 502 -6.92 9.57 -3.37
CA GLU A 502 -6.31 8.32 -2.87
C GLU A 502 -6.90 7.84 -1.52
N PRO A 503 -8.22 7.63 -1.42
CA PRO A 503 -8.87 7.37 -0.14
C PRO A 503 -8.56 5.99 0.47
N THR A 504 -8.04 5.05 -0.33
CA THR A 504 -7.64 3.71 0.13
C THR A 504 -6.23 3.66 0.70
N ASN A 505 -5.40 4.69 0.45
CA ASN A 505 -4.06 4.76 1.02
C ASN A 505 -4.12 4.75 2.55
N ASN A 506 -3.27 3.95 3.17
CA ASN A 506 -3.19 3.73 4.63
C ASN A 506 -4.43 3.07 5.27
N LEU A 507 -5.46 2.67 4.51
CA LEU A 507 -6.54 1.83 5.01
C LEU A 507 -6.15 0.36 4.91
N ASP A 508 -6.50 -0.42 5.92
CA ASP A 508 -6.47 -1.88 5.78
C ASP A 508 -7.63 -2.36 4.90
N ILE A 509 -7.52 -3.58 4.40
CA ILE A 509 -8.49 -4.16 3.46
C ILE A 509 -9.92 -4.09 4.02
N ALA A 510 -10.10 -4.38 5.31
CA ALA A 510 -11.42 -4.34 5.95
C ALA A 510 -12.01 -2.92 5.99
N SER A 511 -11.18 -1.91 6.26
CA SER A 511 -11.62 -0.50 6.23
C SER A 511 -11.90 -0.01 4.81
N ALA A 512 -11.13 -0.46 3.82
CA ALA A 512 -11.38 -0.16 2.41
C ALA A 512 -12.72 -0.76 1.94
N GLU A 513 -13.06 -2.00 2.34
CA GLU A 513 -14.37 -2.62 2.04
C GLU A 513 -15.54 -1.82 2.65
N VAL A 514 -15.39 -1.31 3.86
CA VAL A 514 -16.42 -0.46 4.47
C VAL A 514 -16.60 0.82 3.68
N LEU A 515 -15.52 1.43 3.20
CA LEU A 515 -15.58 2.62 2.34
C LEU A 515 -16.26 2.31 1.00
N GLU A 516 -15.90 1.20 0.35
CA GLU A 516 -16.54 0.73 -0.90
C GLU A 516 -18.06 0.61 -0.73
N ASN A 517 -18.50 -0.10 0.31
CA ASN A 517 -19.91 -0.28 0.60
C ASN A 517 -20.62 1.05 0.89
N ALA A 518 -20.00 1.93 1.68
CA ALA A 518 -20.57 3.24 1.98
C ALA A 518 -20.69 4.13 0.74
N LEU A 519 -19.73 4.06 -0.20
CA LEU A 519 -19.80 4.77 -1.47
C LEU A 519 -20.87 4.17 -2.39
N ASN A 520 -21.07 2.86 -2.37
CA ASN A 520 -22.12 2.20 -3.15
C ASN A 520 -23.53 2.57 -2.65
N ASP A 521 -23.69 2.79 -1.35
CA ASP A 521 -24.95 3.25 -0.75
C ASP A 521 -25.16 4.77 -0.84
N PHE A 522 -24.12 5.53 -1.21
CA PHE A 522 -24.17 6.99 -1.25
C PHE A 522 -25.04 7.52 -2.39
N ASN A 523 -26.04 8.32 -2.05
CA ASN A 523 -26.99 8.91 -3.01
C ASN A 523 -26.51 10.23 -3.63
N GLY A 524 -25.22 10.55 -3.57
CA GLY A 524 -24.59 11.72 -4.19
C GLY A 524 -23.70 11.36 -5.37
N THR A 525 -22.87 12.32 -5.74
CA THR A 525 -21.90 12.21 -6.83
C THR A 525 -20.51 12.02 -6.28
N VAL A 526 -19.67 11.24 -6.95
CA VAL A 526 -18.31 10.94 -6.51
C VAL A 526 -17.34 11.17 -7.67
N LEU A 527 -16.25 11.89 -7.38
CA LEU A 527 -15.05 11.93 -8.20
C LEU A 527 -13.88 11.44 -7.34
N VAL A 528 -13.29 10.33 -7.72
CA VAL A 528 -12.21 9.70 -6.96
C VAL A 528 -10.95 9.55 -7.79
N ILE A 529 -9.82 9.95 -7.23
CA ILE A 529 -8.49 9.55 -7.71
C ILE A 529 -8.12 8.30 -6.94
N SER A 530 -7.78 7.23 -7.61
CA SER A 530 -7.24 6.03 -6.98
C SER A 530 -6.34 5.24 -7.92
N HIS A 531 -5.33 4.61 -7.33
CA HIS A 531 -4.48 3.60 -7.96
C HIS A 531 -4.84 2.18 -7.49
N ASP A 532 -5.92 2.04 -6.74
CA ASP A 532 -6.49 0.75 -6.33
C ASP A 532 -7.51 0.29 -7.40
N ARG A 533 -7.10 -0.69 -8.21
CA ARG A 533 -7.90 -1.24 -9.32
C ARG A 533 -9.20 -1.88 -8.81
N TYR A 534 -9.11 -2.62 -7.70
CA TYR A 534 -10.25 -3.31 -7.11
C TYR A 534 -11.29 -2.33 -6.57
N PHE A 535 -10.83 -1.29 -5.89
CA PHE A 535 -11.68 -0.21 -5.41
C PHE A 535 -12.40 0.50 -6.57
N LEU A 536 -11.68 0.82 -7.66
CA LEU A 536 -12.27 1.44 -8.85
C LEU A 536 -13.32 0.53 -9.49
N ASP A 537 -13.03 -0.76 -9.68
CA ASP A 537 -13.99 -1.71 -10.27
C ASP A 537 -15.30 -1.80 -9.48
N ARG A 538 -15.25 -1.68 -8.17
CA ARG A 538 -16.43 -1.78 -7.30
C ARG A 538 -17.20 -0.48 -7.12
N THR A 539 -16.55 0.66 -7.28
CA THR A 539 -17.13 1.95 -6.84
C THR A 539 -17.45 2.90 -7.99
N VAL A 540 -16.80 2.77 -9.16
CA VAL A 540 -17.00 3.71 -10.27
C VAL A 540 -17.66 3.06 -11.47
N ASN A 541 -18.38 3.87 -12.24
CA ASN A 541 -19.04 3.47 -13.48
C ASN A 541 -18.61 4.30 -14.70
N ARG A 542 -17.65 5.19 -14.53
CA ARG A 542 -17.07 6.06 -15.54
C ARG A 542 -15.64 6.37 -15.20
N ILE A 543 -14.72 6.30 -16.16
CA ILE A 543 -13.30 6.56 -15.98
C ILE A 543 -12.88 7.78 -16.80
N PHE A 544 -12.16 8.68 -16.19
CA PHE A 544 -11.41 9.76 -16.82
C PHE A 544 -9.93 9.42 -16.79
N ALA A 545 -9.34 9.15 -17.95
CA ALA A 545 -7.91 8.92 -18.10
C ALA A 545 -7.22 10.25 -18.44
N LEU A 546 -6.38 10.73 -17.53
CA LEU A 546 -5.58 11.95 -17.73
C LEU A 546 -4.21 11.55 -18.28
N GLU A 547 -4.01 11.83 -19.57
CA GLU A 547 -2.77 11.52 -20.30
C GLU A 547 -2.34 12.74 -21.09
N ASP A 548 -1.06 13.08 -21.04
CA ASP A 548 -0.46 14.24 -21.73
C ASP A 548 -1.25 15.56 -21.57
N GLY A 549 -1.76 15.77 -20.36
CA GLY A 549 -2.53 16.97 -19.99
C GLY A 549 -3.96 17.02 -20.53
N THR A 550 -4.46 15.94 -21.18
CA THR A 550 -5.83 15.84 -21.71
C THR A 550 -6.62 14.74 -21.03
N ILE A 551 -7.95 14.81 -21.04
CA ILE A 551 -8.82 13.78 -20.47
C ILE A 551 -9.48 13.01 -21.58
N THR A 552 -9.37 11.67 -21.50
CA THR A 552 -10.15 10.74 -22.31
C THR A 552 -11.17 10.06 -21.41
N GLU A 553 -12.42 10.02 -21.88
CA GLU A 553 -13.56 9.49 -21.15
C GLU A 553 -13.89 8.05 -21.56
N PHE A 554 -14.12 7.18 -20.57
CA PHE A 554 -14.58 5.81 -20.76
C PHE A 554 -15.79 5.53 -19.88
N ILE A 555 -16.82 4.92 -20.45
CA ILE A 555 -17.98 4.45 -19.71
C ILE A 555 -17.76 2.99 -19.34
N GLY A 556 -17.85 2.68 -18.06
CA GLY A 556 -17.64 1.36 -17.49
C GLY A 556 -16.72 1.38 -16.26
N SER A 557 -16.39 0.20 -15.77
CA SER A 557 -15.45 -0.02 -14.66
C SER A 557 -13.99 0.12 -15.10
N TYR A 558 -13.05 -0.02 -14.15
CA TYR A 558 -11.62 -0.05 -14.48
C TYR A 558 -11.25 -1.23 -15.37
N SER A 559 -11.83 -2.41 -15.14
CA SER A 559 -11.60 -3.61 -15.97
C SER A 559 -12.06 -3.40 -17.41
N ASP A 560 -13.19 -2.69 -17.62
CA ASP A 560 -13.67 -2.34 -18.96
C ASP A 560 -12.73 -1.36 -19.66
N TYR A 561 -12.19 -0.39 -18.93
CA TYR A 561 -11.17 0.53 -19.43
C TYR A 561 -9.89 -0.22 -19.84
N ALA A 562 -9.37 -1.08 -18.96
CA ALA A 562 -8.14 -1.84 -19.19
C ALA A 562 -8.24 -2.73 -20.44
N ALA A 563 -9.40 -3.38 -20.64
CA ALA A 563 -9.67 -4.20 -21.82
C ALA A 563 -9.69 -3.38 -23.12
N LYS A 564 -10.29 -2.17 -23.10
CA LYS A 564 -10.37 -1.28 -24.28
C LYS A 564 -9.05 -0.59 -24.59
N ALA A 565 -8.31 -0.18 -23.57
CA ALA A 565 -7.03 0.50 -23.72
C ALA A 565 -5.88 -0.44 -24.14
N GLY A 566 -6.15 -1.75 -24.31
CA GLY A 566 -5.13 -2.77 -24.59
C GLY A 566 -4.15 -2.98 -23.44
N VAL A 567 -4.47 -2.46 -22.27
CA VAL A 567 -3.74 -2.72 -21.03
C VAL A 567 -4.26 -4.04 -20.48
N HIS A 568 -3.77 -5.14 -21.01
CA HIS A 568 -4.12 -6.44 -20.46
C HIS A 568 -3.71 -6.48 -18.98
N ALA A 569 -4.53 -7.15 -18.17
CA ALA A 569 -4.24 -7.48 -16.77
C ALA A 569 -2.88 -8.22 -16.60
N ASN A 570 -2.25 -8.62 -17.68
CA ASN A 570 -0.95 -9.28 -17.79
C ASN A 570 0.07 -8.45 -18.61
N GLY A 571 0.24 -7.16 -18.36
CA GLY A 571 1.46 -6.42 -18.73
C GLY A 571 2.00 -6.53 -20.16
N GLN A 572 1.23 -7.00 -21.14
CA GLN A 572 1.63 -7.05 -22.54
C GLN A 572 0.75 -6.11 -23.36
N LYS A 573 1.34 -5.04 -23.87
CA LYS A 573 0.77 -4.34 -25.03
C LYS A 573 0.76 -5.36 -26.16
N ALA A 574 -0.42 -5.66 -26.69
CA ALA A 574 -0.52 -6.32 -27.98
C ALA A 574 0.12 -5.39 -29.01
N GLY A 575 1.25 -5.81 -29.60
CA GLY A 575 1.98 -5.12 -30.65
C GLY A 575 1.22 -5.10 -31.96
#